data_0eae7e7754bbb73409c1fd333991587a
#
_entry.id   0eae7e7754bbb73409c1fd333991587a
#
_cell.length_a   1.000
_cell.length_b   1.000
_cell.length_c   1.000
_cell.angle_alpha   90.00
_cell.angle_beta   90.00
_cell.angle_gamma   90.00
#
_symmetry.space_group_name_H-M   'P 1'
#
loop_
_entity.id
_entity.type
_entity.pdbx_description
1 polymer ?
#
loop_
_entity_poly.entity_id
_entity_poly.type
_entity_poly.pdbx_seq_one_letter_code
_entity_poly.pdbx_strand_id
1 'polypeptide(L)'
;MLLMLTVLSIGFVQAQTKKSKHMKKKILFVVTSHDKKGSTGEDTGYYLGEVSHPWEVLYKAGYEIDFVSPKGGTPPVDGFDLKDPVNKEFWENKEYKNKIDHSMTPSQVDPKEYSTIFYAGGHGAMWDFADNKELAAIASEIYENGGIVAGVCHGPAGLVNIRLNNGKYLVDGKKINAFTNEEESEVKLTNVVPFLLENRLKERGAQFEKSGLWQNHVVADQRVITGQNPQSAKSVGEAILKELHNKSF
;
A
#
# COMPACT_ATOMS: atom_id res chain seq x y z
N MET A 1 -21.38 -46.79 64.47
CA MET A 1 -21.95 -45.58 63.87
C MET A 1 -20.81 -44.83 63.13
N LEU A 2 -20.65 -45.12 61.89
CA LEU A 2 -19.51 -44.64 61.05
C LEU A 2 -20.01 -43.51 60.17
N LEU A 3 -19.53 -42.27 60.41
CA LEU A 3 -19.86 -41.10 59.56
C LEU A 3 -18.94 -41.08 58.36
N MET A 4 -19.53 -41.23 57.16
CA MET A 4 -18.86 -40.97 55.87
C MET A 4 -18.91 -39.46 55.55
N LEU A 5 -17.75 -38.81 55.51
CA LEU A 5 -17.60 -37.47 54.97
C LEU A 5 -17.40 -37.57 53.42
N THR A 6 -18.37 -37.08 52.67
CA THR A 6 -18.23 -36.88 51.21
C THR A 6 -17.59 -35.54 50.97
N VAL A 7 -16.40 -35.51 50.38
CA VAL A 7 -15.71 -34.30 49.93
C VAL A 7 -16.20 -33.99 48.52
N LEU A 8 -16.94 -32.90 48.37
CA LEU A 8 -17.33 -32.34 47.05
C LEU A 8 -16.17 -31.51 46.50
N SER A 9 -15.49 -32.02 45.50
CA SER A 9 -14.49 -31.26 44.71
C SER A 9 -15.20 -30.34 43.69
N ILE A 10 -15.20 -29.05 43.96
CA ILE A 10 -15.66 -28.01 43.04
C ILE A 10 -14.53 -27.75 42.04
N GLY A 11 -14.66 -28.31 40.83
CA GLY A 11 -13.77 -28.00 39.72
C GLY A 11 -13.96 -26.57 39.23
N PHE A 12 -12.97 -25.71 39.45
CA PHE A 12 -12.91 -24.41 38.82
C PHE A 12 -12.62 -24.59 37.33
N VAL A 13 -13.62 -24.42 36.48
CA VAL A 13 -13.44 -24.26 35.04
C VAL A 13 -12.89 -22.84 34.77
N GLN A 14 -11.58 -22.73 34.56
CA GLN A 14 -10.97 -21.50 34.08
C GLN A 14 -11.38 -21.30 32.65
N ALA A 15 -12.34 -20.41 32.39
CA ALA A 15 -12.64 -19.91 31.06
C ALA A 15 -11.44 -19.10 30.56
N GLN A 16 -10.65 -19.68 29.69
CA GLN A 16 -9.63 -18.95 28.93
C GLN A 16 -10.36 -17.98 27.99
N THR A 17 -10.45 -16.73 28.40
CA THR A 17 -10.85 -15.64 27.49
C THR A 17 -9.79 -15.56 26.39
N LYS A 18 -10.13 -16.05 25.17
CA LYS A 18 -9.37 -15.75 23.96
C LYS A 18 -9.33 -14.22 23.85
N LYS A 19 -8.16 -13.63 24.14
CA LYS A 19 -7.89 -12.23 23.80
C LYS A 19 -8.18 -12.07 22.31
N SER A 20 -9.28 -11.41 21.97
CA SER A 20 -9.56 -10.96 20.61
C SER A 20 -8.34 -10.14 20.17
N LYS A 21 -7.64 -10.64 19.15
CA LYS A 21 -6.51 -9.92 18.54
C LYS A 21 -7.10 -8.66 17.92
N HIS A 22 -7.01 -7.54 18.64
CA HIS A 22 -7.55 -6.26 18.18
C HIS A 22 -6.91 -5.96 16.82
N MET A 23 -7.70 -6.00 15.75
CA MET A 23 -7.21 -5.69 14.41
C MET A 23 -6.73 -4.25 14.40
N LYS A 24 -5.50 -4.05 13.93
CA LYS A 24 -4.95 -2.72 13.72
C LYS A 24 -5.79 -2.02 12.64
N LYS A 25 -6.36 -0.87 12.98
CA LYS A 25 -7.20 -0.09 12.07
C LYS A 25 -6.44 0.98 11.29
N LYS A 26 -5.09 0.96 11.34
CA LYS A 26 -4.25 1.93 10.63
C LYS A 26 -3.69 1.35 9.34
N ILE A 27 -3.68 2.19 8.31
CA ILE A 27 -3.12 1.93 6.98
C ILE A 27 -2.11 3.03 6.66
N LEU A 28 -0.93 2.65 6.20
CA LEU A 28 0.13 3.57 5.81
C LEU A 28 0.11 3.80 4.30
N PHE A 29 -0.13 5.02 3.86
CA PHE A 29 0.00 5.43 2.46
C PHE A 29 1.39 6.01 2.22
N VAL A 30 2.06 5.50 1.20
CA VAL A 30 3.36 5.98 0.74
C VAL A 30 3.14 6.87 -0.48
N VAL A 31 3.64 8.10 -0.42
CA VAL A 31 3.62 9.08 -1.52
C VAL A 31 5.04 9.54 -1.84
N THR A 32 5.28 9.86 -3.11
CA THR A 32 6.63 10.28 -3.53
C THR A 32 7.00 11.67 -3.01
N SER A 33 8.29 11.89 -2.78
CA SER A 33 8.88 13.22 -2.56
C SER A 33 9.55 13.79 -3.81
N HIS A 34 9.47 13.08 -4.94
CA HIS A 34 10.14 13.47 -6.18
C HIS A 34 9.23 14.31 -7.07
N ASP A 35 9.71 15.44 -7.56
CA ASP A 35 8.91 16.50 -8.18
C ASP A 35 9.18 16.74 -9.67
N LYS A 36 10.14 16.03 -10.29
CA LYS A 36 10.50 16.23 -11.71
C LYS A 36 10.54 14.91 -12.50
N LYS A 37 10.06 14.94 -13.74
CA LYS A 37 10.17 13.81 -14.68
C LYS A 37 11.57 13.78 -15.31
N GLY A 38 12.56 13.34 -14.53
CA GLY A 38 13.94 13.23 -14.98
C GLY A 38 14.49 14.53 -15.58
N SER A 39 15.07 14.44 -16.76
CA SER A 39 15.68 15.60 -17.46
C SER A 39 14.69 16.40 -18.31
N THR A 40 13.39 16.07 -18.33
CA THR A 40 12.39 16.80 -19.14
C THR A 40 12.10 18.18 -18.59
N GLY A 41 12.33 18.40 -17.28
CA GLY A 41 11.94 19.62 -16.57
C GLY A 41 10.46 19.71 -16.21
N GLU A 42 9.64 18.76 -16.65
CA GLU A 42 8.22 18.68 -16.30
C GLU A 42 8.02 18.29 -14.85
N ASP A 43 7.00 18.86 -14.22
CA ASP A 43 6.62 18.53 -12.85
C ASP A 43 5.96 17.15 -12.77
N THR A 44 6.12 16.50 -11.62
CA THR A 44 5.44 15.27 -11.24
C THR A 44 5.23 15.22 -9.73
N GLY A 45 4.67 14.13 -9.25
CA GLY A 45 4.38 13.91 -7.84
C GLY A 45 3.59 12.62 -7.67
N TYR A 46 2.86 12.50 -6.56
CA TYR A 46 1.85 11.46 -6.42
C TYR A 46 0.62 11.82 -7.27
N TYR A 47 -0.01 10.83 -7.90
CA TYR A 47 -1.23 11.06 -8.67
C TYR A 47 -2.43 11.18 -7.73
N LEU A 48 -3.12 12.33 -7.73
CA LEU A 48 -4.14 12.64 -6.73
C LEU A 48 -5.24 11.57 -6.64
N GLY A 49 -5.75 11.10 -7.78
CA GLY A 49 -6.79 10.07 -7.83
C GLY A 49 -6.34 8.71 -7.27
N GLU A 50 -5.04 8.43 -7.26
CA GLU A 50 -4.49 7.19 -6.70
C GLU A 50 -4.29 7.24 -5.18
N VAL A 51 -4.42 8.42 -4.59
CA VAL A 51 -4.51 8.61 -3.16
C VAL A 51 -5.97 8.70 -2.73
N SER A 52 -6.76 9.57 -3.36
CA SER A 52 -8.12 9.91 -2.94
C SER A 52 -9.10 8.75 -3.06
N HIS A 53 -9.08 8.00 -4.16
CA HIS A 53 -10.03 6.91 -4.38
C HIS A 53 -9.85 5.72 -3.42
N PRO A 54 -8.61 5.19 -3.18
CA PRO A 54 -8.41 4.20 -2.13
C PRO A 54 -8.67 4.75 -0.73
N TRP A 55 -8.31 6.02 -0.48
CA TRP A 55 -8.61 6.70 0.78
C TRP A 55 -10.12 6.71 1.06
N GLU A 56 -10.94 7.10 0.10
CA GLU A 56 -12.40 7.14 0.26
C GLU A 56 -12.97 5.78 0.72
N VAL A 57 -12.56 4.70 0.04
CA VAL A 57 -13.01 3.33 0.34
C VAL A 57 -12.63 2.92 1.77
N LEU A 58 -11.40 3.15 2.15
CA LEU A 58 -10.85 2.70 3.42
C LEU A 58 -11.29 3.60 4.58
N TYR A 59 -11.34 4.91 4.37
CA TYR A 59 -11.82 5.88 5.35
C TYR A 59 -13.30 5.66 5.68
N LYS A 60 -14.17 5.49 4.66
CA LYS A 60 -15.59 5.19 4.86
C LYS A 60 -15.83 3.84 5.56
N ALA A 61 -14.87 2.92 5.48
CA ALA A 61 -14.88 1.66 6.22
C ALA A 61 -14.33 1.78 7.66
N GLY A 62 -13.92 2.98 8.09
CA GLY A 62 -13.48 3.28 9.46
C GLY A 62 -12.01 2.99 9.74
N TYR A 63 -11.18 2.91 8.69
CA TYR A 63 -9.71 2.83 8.84
C TYR A 63 -9.10 4.21 8.95
N GLU A 64 -8.13 4.35 9.85
CA GLU A 64 -7.27 5.52 9.94
C GLU A 64 -6.13 5.39 8.92
N ILE A 65 -5.84 6.49 8.21
CA ILE A 65 -4.80 6.53 7.19
C ILE A 65 -3.76 7.57 7.59
N ASP A 66 -2.50 7.16 7.62
CA ASP A 66 -1.35 8.02 7.80
C ASP A 66 -0.52 8.04 6.50
N PHE A 67 0.26 9.10 6.32
CA PHE A 67 1.08 9.30 5.12
C PHE A 67 2.57 9.32 5.47
N VAL A 68 3.36 8.66 4.63
CA VAL A 68 4.82 8.69 4.66
C VAL A 68 5.35 9.02 3.27
N SER A 69 6.40 9.79 3.22
CA SER A 69 7.14 10.03 1.97
C SER A 69 8.65 9.92 2.23
N PRO A 70 9.47 9.65 1.21
CA PRO A 70 10.93 9.47 1.39
C PRO A 70 11.62 10.60 2.16
N LYS A 71 11.15 11.84 2.01
CA LYS A 71 11.75 13.02 2.66
C LYS A 71 10.87 13.60 3.78
N GLY A 72 9.63 13.12 3.94
CA GLY A 72 8.65 13.76 4.82
C GLY A 72 8.16 15.12 4.30
N GLY A 73 7.29 15.77 5.07
CA GLY A 73 6.74 17.08 4.73
C GLY A 73 5.69 17.05 3.63
N THR A 74 5.58 18.13 2.85
CA THR A 74 4.57 18.26 1.80
C THR A 74 5.04 17.61 0.51
N PRO A 75 4.44 16.49 0.07
CA PRO A 75 4.81 15.81 -1.16
C PRO A 75 4.27 16.56 -2.39
N PRO A 76 4.96 16.53 -3.54
CA PRO A 76 4.46 17.09 -4.78
C PRO A 76 3.26 16.29 -5.30
N VAL A 77 2.29 16.98 -5.92
CA VAL A 77 1.08 16.38 -6.48
C VAL A 77 1.08 16.44 -8.00
N ASP A 78 0.62 15.35 -8.63
CA ASP A 78 0.35 15.22 -10.06
C ASP A 78 -1.13 14.84 -10.28
N GLY A 79 -1.63 14.98 -11.52
CA GLY A 79 -3.02 14.64 -11.83
C GLY A 79 -4.05 15.43 -11.01
N PHE A 80 -3.76 16.68 -10.71
CA PHE A 80 -4.61 17.55 -9.89
C PHE A 80 -5.90 17.92 -10.63
N ASP A 81 -6.98 17.22 -10.32
CA ASP A 81 -8.31 17.48 -10.88
C ASP A 81 -9.38 17.44 -9.77
N LEU A 82 -9.86 18.61 -9.37
CA LEU A 82 -10.96 18.76 -8.39
C LEU A 82 -12.36 18.73 -9.02
N LYS A 83 -12.50 18.44 -10.31
CA LYS A 83 -13.79 18.10 -10.93
C LYS A 83 -14.22 16.69 -10.55
N ASP A 84 -13.26 15.81 -10.27
CA ASP A 84 -13.53 14.53 -9.63
C ASP A 84 -13.99 14.78 -8.18
N PRO A 85 -15.23 14.34 -7.82
CA PRO A 85 -15.77 14.62 -6.49
C PRO A 85 -15.00 13.93 -5.36
N VAL A 86 -14.35 12.79 -5.62
CA VAL A 86 -13.55 12.06 -4.63
C VAL A 86 -12.23 12.78 -4.38
N ASN A 87 -11.58 13.27 -5.44
CA ASN A 87 -10.41 14.12 -5.31
C ASN A 87 -10.72 15.38 -4.50
N LYS A 88 -11.87 15.99 -4.79
CA LYS A 88 -12.32 17.18 -4.08
C LYS A 88 -12.60 16.89 -2.60
N GLU A 89 -13.32 15.80 -2.30
CA GLU A 89 -13.64 15.39 -0.91
C GLU A 89 -12.34 15.17 -0.10
N PHE A 90 -11.38 14.46 -0.66
CA PHE A 90 -10.06 14.26 -0.03
C PHE A 90 -9.31 15.59 0.19
N TRP A 91 -9.21 16.41 -0.85
CA TRP A 91 -8.44 17.66 -0.82
C TRP A 91 -8.99 18.70 0.14
N GLU A 92 -10.33 18.75 0.30
CA GLU A 92 -11.03 19.66 1.22
C GLU A 92 -11.17 19.09 2.64
N ASN A 93 -10.86 17.80 2.85
CA ASN A 93 -10.83 17.18 4.18
C ASN A 93 -9.63 17.71 4.97
N LYS A 94 -9.89 18.60 5.93
CA LYS A 94 -8.84 19.30 6.69
C LYS A 94 -7.90 18.38 7.45
N GLU A 95 -8.40 17.24 7.95
CA GLU A 95 -7.59 16.28 8.68
C GLU A 95 -6.59 15.59 7.73
N TYR A 96 -7.09 14.99 6.64
CA TYR A 96 -6.25 14.24 5.72
C TYR A 96 -5.36 15.12 4.85
N LYS A 97 -5.85 16.32 4.49
CA LYS A 97 -5.00 17.34 3.83
C LYS A 97 -3.83 17.74 4.73
N ASN A 98 -4.08 17.95 6.03
CA ASN A 98 -3.01 18.23 6.97
C ASN A 98 -2.06 17.03 7.14
N LYS A 99 -2.57 15.80 7.22
CA LYS A 99 -1.74 14.59 7.34
C LYS A 99 -0.81 14.40 6.14
N ILE A 100 -1.31 14.59 4.90
CA ILE A 100 -0.47 14.43 3.70
C ILE A 100 0.53 15.57 3.55
N ASP A 101 0.15 16.81 3.89
CA ASP A 101 1.05 17.97 3.85
C ASP A 101 2.18 17.89 4.88
N HIS A 102 2.01 17.08 5.90
CA HIS A 102 3.00 16.80 6.94
C HIS A 102 3.32 15.31 6.98
N SER A 103 3.51 14.70 5.80
CA SER A 103 3.84 13.29 5.71
C SER A 103 5.08 12.95 6.55
N MET A 104 5.04 11.78 7.20
CA MET A 104 6.17 11.29 8.00
C MET A 104 7.38 10.98 7.12
N THR A 105 8.57 11.03 7.71
CA THR A 105 9.74 10.33 7.16
C THR A 105 9.67 8.83 7.50
N PRO A 106 10.34 7.95 6.75
CA PRO A 106 10.37 6.52 7.09
C PRO A 106 10.84 6.22 8.52
N SER A 107 11.79 6.99 9.04
CA SER A 107 12.31 6.84 10.41
C SER A 107 11.29 7.15 11.52
N GLN A 108 10.19 7.81 11.21
CA GLN A 108 9.11 8.13 12.15
C GLN A 108 8.01 7.05 12.18
N VAL A 109 8.08 6.05 11.30
CA VAL A 109 7.06 5.01 11.17
C VAL A 109 7.39 3.83 12.07
N ASP A 110 6.46 3.44 12.97
CA ASP A 110 6.48 2.12 13.61
C ASP A 110 5.63 1.13 12.78
N PRO A 111 6.26 0.18 12.06
CA PRO A 111 5.53 -0.79 11.22
C PRO A 111 4.49 -1.61 11.98
N LYS A 112 4.66 -1.74 13.30
CA LYS A 112 3.75 -2.52 14.16
C LYS A 112 2.38 -1.87 14.32
N GLU A 113 2.23 -0.60 14.02
CA GLU A 113 0.95 0.10 14.11
C GLU A 113 0.04 -0.16 12.89
N TYR A 114 0.59 -0.64 11.77
CA TYR A 114 -0.12 -0.73 10.50
C TYR A 114 -0.50 -2.15 10.12
N SER A 115 -1.72 -2.30 9.58
CA SER A 115 -2.20 -3.55 8.97
C SER A 115 -1.88 -3.64 7.49
N THR A 116 -1.60 -2.51 6.85
CA THR A 116 -1.38 -2.38 5.41
C THR A 116 -0.41 -1.25 5.14
N ILE A 117 0.48 -1.45 4.16
CA ILE A 117 1.21 -0.38 3.48
C ILE A 117 0.77 -0.34 2.02
N PHE A 118 0.39 0.85 1.55
CA PHE A 118 -0.09 1.09 0.19
C PHE A 118 0.76 2.17 -0.49
N TYR A 119 1.36 1.83 -1.62
CA TYR A 119 2.17 2.72 -2.44
C TYR A 119 1.30 3.37 -3.52
N ALA A 120 1.01 4.66 -3.38
CA ALA A 120 0.36 5.44 -4.42
C ALA A 120 1.33 5.67 -5.59
N GLY A 121 0.79 5.70 -6.79
CA GLY A 121 1.62 5.98 -7.96
C GLY A 121 1.72 7.47 -8.28
N GLY A 122 1.86 7.76 -9.54
CA GLY A 122 2.42 8.97 -10.10
C GLY A 122 3.88 8.73 -10.47
N HIS A 123 4.35 9.38 -11.52
CA HIS A 123 5.68 9.07 -12.06
C HIS A 123 6.83 9.31 -11.07
N GLY A 124 6.68 10.27 -10.14
CA GLY A 124 7.70 10.53 -9.11
C GLY A 124 8.15 9.29 -8.35
N ALA A 125 7.24 8.32 -8.12
CA ALA A 125 7.52 7.03 -7.47
C ALA A 125 8.67 6.25 -8.12
N MET A 126 8.90 6.44 -9.43
CA MET A 126 9.95 5.75 -10.17
C MET A 126 11.35 6.16 -9.73
N TRP A 127 11.53 7.37 -9.18
CA TRP A 127 12.84 7.92 -8.79
C TRP A 127 13.19 7.67 -7.34
N ASP A 128 12.21 7.57 -6.44
CA ASP A 128 12.50 7.57 -5.00
C ASP A 128 11.93 6.40 -4.19
N PHE A 129 11.17 5.47 -4.81
CA PHE A 129 10.66 4.31 -4.09
C PHE A 129 11.58 3.09 -4.17
N ALA A 130 12.04 2.72 -5.38
CA ALA A 130 12.70 1.43 -5.61
C ALA A 130 13.95 1.21 -4.75
N ASP A 131 14.74 2.26 -4.54
CA ASP A 131 16.00 2.18 -3.80
C ASP A 131 15.89 2.70 -2.35
N ASN A 132 14.68 3.01 -1.88
CA ASN A 132 14.45 3.41 -0.50
C ASN A 132 14.44 2.19 0.44
N LYS A 133 15.59 1.94 1.08
CA LYS A 133 15.79 0.79 1.96
C LYS A 133 14.92 0.83 3.21
N GLU A 134 14.64 2.02 3.74
CA GLU A 134 13.81 2.18 4.94
C GLU A 134 12.35 1.84 4.64
N LEU A 135 11.77 2.36 3.55
CA LEU A 135 10.43 1.99 3.10
C LEU A 135 10.31 0.49 2.79
N ALA A 136 11.34 -0.09 2.16
CA ALA A 136 11.38 -1.52 1.88
C ALA A 136 11.39 -2.36 3.18
N ALA A 137 12.13 -1.93 4.20
CA ALA A 137 12.17 -2.60 5.50
C ALA A 137 10.82 -2.50 6.23
N ILE A 138 10.17 -1.31 6.23
CA ILE A 138 8.83 -1.11 6.80
C ILE A 138 7.83 -2.05 6.13
N ALA A 139 7.83 -2.11 4.80
CA ALA A 139 6.90 -2.97 4.04
C ALA A 139 7.16 -4.46 4.31
N SER A 140 8.42 -4.88 4.39
CA SER A 140 8.80 -6.23 4.76
C SER A 140 8.29 -6.60 6.15
N GLU A 141 8.50 -5.75 7.15
CA GLU A 141 8.02 -6.00 8.52
C GLU A 141 6.49 -6.07 8.59
N ILE A 142 5.77 -5.17 7.93
CA ILE A 142 4.31 -5.21 7.85
C ILE A 142 3.85 -6.54 7.24
N TYR A 143 4.46 -6.97 6.12
CA TYR A 143 4.11 -8.22 5.45
C TYR A 143 4.41 -9.45 6.31
N GLU A 144 5.60 -9.53 6.90
CA GLU A 144 6.01 -10.66 7.76
C GLU A 144 5.14 -10.77 9.02
N ASN A 145 4.62 -9.66 9.53
CA ASN A 145 3.65 -9.62 10.62
C ASN A 145 2.21 -9.94 10.16
N GLY A 146 2.03 -10.42 8.94
CA GLY A 146 0.73 -10.79 8.38
C GLY A 146 -0.05 -9.63 7.78
N GLY A 147 0.54 -8.44 7.61
CA GLY A 147 -0.08 -7.28 6.96
C GLY A 147 -0.16 -7.42 5.44
N ILE A 148 -0.71 -6.41 4.79
CA ILE A 148 -0.89 -6.31 3.33
C ILE A 148 0.15 -5.33 2.79
N VAL A 149 0.73 -5.67 1.63
CA VAL A 149 1.51 -4.72 0.81
C VAL A 149 0.74 -4.49 -0.48
N ALA A 150 0.47 -3.23 -0.78
CA ALA A 150 -0.32 -2.89 -1.95
C ALA A 150 0.31 -1.73 -2.73
N GLY A 151 -0.09 -1.55 -3.99
CA GLY A 151 0.32 -0.42 -4.80
C GLY A 151 -0.49 -0.30 -6.09
N VAL A 152 -0.47 0.86 -6.72
CA VAL A 152 -1.17 1.11 -7.98
C VAL A 152 -0.29 1.90 -8.95
N CYS A 153 -0.45 1.65 -10.25
CA CYS A 153 0.22 2.39 -11.32
C CYS A 153 1.76 2.29 -11.20
N HIS A 154 2.46 3.38 -10.91
CA HIS A 154 3.91 3.39 -10.62
C HIS A 154 4.24 3.07 -9.14
N GLY A 155 3.25 3.04 -8.25
CA GLY A 155 3.45 2.69 -6.83
C GLY A 155 4.19 1.37 -6.59
N PRO A 156 3.95 0.30 -7.38
CA PRO A 156 4.71 -0.94 -7.27
C PRO A 156 6.23 -0.82 -7.51
N ALA A 157 6.77 0.34 -7.91
CA ALA A 157 8.21 0.61 -7.84
C ALA A 157 8.75 0.41 -6.41
N GLY A 158 7.93 0.70 -5.39
CA GLY A 158 8.28 0.44 -3.99
C GLY A 158 8.36 -1.05 -3.62
N LEU A 159 7.78 -1.94 -4.42
CA LEU A 159 7.81 -3.38 -4.19
C LEU A 159 9.05 -4.07 -4.76
N VAL A 160 9.74 -3.41 -5.70
CA VAL A 160 10.82 -3.98 -6.52
C VAL A 160 11.95 -4.59 -5.67
N ASN A 161 12.32 -3.94 -4.58
CA ASN A 161 13.48 -4.34 -3.77
C ASN A 161 13.13 -4.76 -2.34
N ILE A 162 11.84 -5.00 -2.03
CA ILE A 162 11.46 -5.55 -0.72
C ILE A 162 12.00 -6.98 -0.59
N ARG A 163 12.80 -7.21 0.45
CA ARG A 163 13.32 -8.54 0.80
C ARG A 163 12.60 -9.06 2.04
N LEU A 164 12.18 -10.31 1.98
CA LEU A 164 11.61 -11.04 3.11
C LEU A 164 12.71 -11.69 3.97
N ASN A 165 12.35 -12.14 5.18
CA ASN A 165 13.27 -12.79 6.12
C ASN A 165 13.97 -14.03 5.53
N ASN A 166 13.36 -14.69 4.55
CA ASN A 166 13.96 -15.82 3.83
C ASN A 166 14.95 -15.41 2.72
N GLY A 167 15.23 -14.11 2.58
CA GLY A 167 16.13 -13.54 1.58
C GLY A 167 15.55 -13.38 0.18
N LYS A 168 14.32 -13.84 -0.07
CA LYS A 168 13.66 -13.69 -1.37
C LYS A 168 13.05 -12.31 -1.54
N TYR A 169 12.85 -11.89 -2.79
CA TYR A 169 12.03 -10.72 -3.06
C TYR A 169 10.57 -10.96 -2.71
N LEU A 170 9.88 -9.96 -2.18
CA LEU A 170 8.44 -10.04 -1.88
C LEU A 170 7.64 -10.52 -3.10
N VAL A 171 8.00 -10.03 -4.27
CA VAL A 171 7.28 -10.29 -5.53
C VAL A 171 7.67 -11.63 -6.18
N ASP A 172 8.71 -12.32 -5.71
CA ASP A 172 9.19 -13.58 -6.30
C ASP A 172 8.10 -14.65 -6.29
N GLY A 173 7.75 -15.13 -7.48
CA GLY A 173 6.71 -16.13 -7.72
C GLY A 173 5.27 -15.64 -7.58
N LYS A 174 5.03 -14.36 -7.27
CA LYS A 174 3.68 -13.81 -7.11
C LYS A 174 3.16 -13.18 -8.39
N LYS A 175 1.85 -13.28 -8.56
CA LYS A 175 1.11 -12.55 -9.56
C LYS A 175 1.06 -11.06 -9.19
N ILE A 176 1.51 -10.21 -10.09
CA ILE A 176 1.66 -8.77 -9.88
C ILE A 176 1.26 -8.04 -11.16
N ASN A 177 0.68 -6.88 -11.03
CA ASN A 177 0.61 -5.90 -12.10
C ASN A 177 1.15 -4.54 -11.64
N ALA A 178 1.35 -3.65 -12.61
CA ALA A 178 1.77 -2.28 -12.42
C ALA A 178 1.57 -1.54 -13.73
N PHE A 179 1.93 -0.26 -13.79
CA PHE A 179 1.98 0.49 -15.04
C PHE A 179 2.84 -0.26 -16.06
N THR A 180 2.24 -0.53 -17.24
CA THR A 180 2.82 -1.42 -18.24
C THR A 180 3.82 -0.70 -19.15
N ASN A 181 4.67 -1.46 -19.84
CA ASN A 181 5.55 -0.89 -20.84
C ASN A 181 4.78 -0.21 -22.00
N GLU A 182 3.60 -0.75 -22.34
CA GLU A 182 2.74 -0.14 -23.37
C GLU A 182 2.18 1.21 -22.87
N GLU A 183 1.70 1.28 -21.63
CA GLU A 183 1.22 2.53 -21.03
C GLU A 183 2.35 3.56 -20.90
N GLU A 184 3.57 3.14 -20.52
CA GLU A 184 4.75 4.03 -20.47
C GLU A 184 5.13 4.57 -21.86
N SER A 185 4.98 3.73 -22.89
CA SER A 185 5.19 4.14 -24.28
C SER A 185 4.13 5.12 -24.76
N GLU A 186 2.87 4.91 -24.39
CA GLU A 186 1.75 5.78 -24.77
C GLU A 186 1.92 7.20 -24.20
N VAL A 187 2.38 7.31 -22.95
CA VAL A 187 2.70 8.61 -22.33
C VAL A 187 4.07 9.15 -22.73
N LYS A 188 4.84 8.45 -23.60
CA LYS A 188 6.14 8.86 -24.17
C LYS A 188 7.26 9.01 -23.13
N LEU A 189 7.17 8.29 -22.03
CA LEU A 189 8.16 8.36 -20.94
C LEU A 189 9.10 7.14 -20.85
N THR A 190 9.00 6.19 -21.80
CA THR A 190 9.85 4.97 -21.86
C THR A 190 11.35 5.26 -21.70
N ASN A 191 11.85 6.35 -22.28
CA ASN A 191 13.27 6.74 -22.23
C ASN A 191 13.55 7.81 -21.16
N VAL A 192 12.57 8.17 -20.36
CA VAL A 192 12.68 9.19 -19.29
C VAL A 192 12.73 8.55 -17.93
N VAL A 193 11.89 7.54 -17.67
CA VAL A 193 11.89 6.81 -16.40
C VAL A 193 13.24 6.09 -16.19
N PRO A 194 13.73 5.98 -14.94
CA PRO A 194 15.05 5.39 -14.66
C PRO A 194 15.12 3.89 -15.01
N PHE A 195 13.98 3.23 -15.08
CA PHE A 195 13.83 1.84 -15.53
C PHE A 195 12.36 1.57 -15.91
N LEU A 196 12.12 0.54 -16.72
CA LEU A 196 10.79 0.06 -17.04
C LEU A 196 10.27 -0.82 -15.89
N LEU A 197 9.17 -0.40 -15.26
CA LEU A 197 8.66 -1.03 -14.04
C LEU A 197 8.22 -2.50 -14.27
N GLU A 198 7.48 -2.76 -15.36
CA GLU A 198 7.09 -4.11 -15.75
C GLU A 198 8.31 -5.03 -15.87
N ASN A 199 9.38 -4.57 -16.53
CA ASN A 199 10.60 -5.35 -16.70
C ASN A 199 11.27 -5.62 -15.34
N ARG A 200 11.39 -4.60 -14.51
CA ARG A 200 12.06 -4.72 -13.21
C ARG A 200 11.33 -5.68 -12.27
N LEU A 201 10.00 -5.67 -12.28
CA LEU A 201 9.21 -6.61 -11.48
C LEU A 201 9.40 -8.06 -11.99
N LYS A 202 9.42 -8.28 -13.31
CA LYS A 202 9.73 -9.59 -13.91
C LYS A 202 11.15 -10.08 -13.55
N GLU A 203 12.14 -9.19 -13.58
CA GLU A 203 13.53 -9.49 -13.15
C GLU A 203 13.62 -9.92 -11.67
N ARG A 204 12.68 -9.45 -10.83
CA ARG A 204 12.56 -9.85 -9.42
C ARG A 204 11.76 -11.13 -9.20
N GLY A 205 11.36 -11.82 -10.28
CA GLY A 205 10.66 -13.10 -10.24
C GLY A 205 9.14 -12.99 -10.22
N ALA A 206 8.56 -11.81 -10.41
CA ALA A 206 7.12 -11.63 -10.46
C ALA A 206 6.50 -12.30 -11.71
N GLN A 207 5.34 -12.94 -11.53
CA GLN A 207 4.45 -13.36 -12.60
C GLN A 207 3.58 -12.17 -13.00
N PHE A 208 4.07 -11.37 -13.96
CA PHE A 208 3.43 -10.12 -14.33
C PHE A 208 2.19 -10.38 -15.18
N GLU A 209 1.04 -9.91 -14.71
CA GLU A 209 -0.24 -9.94 -15.42
C GLU A 209 -0.60 -8.53 -15.91
N LYS A 210 -1.27 -8.42 -17.06
CA LYS A 210 -1.74 -7.14 -17.58
C LYS A 210 -3.04 -7.28 -18.36
N SER A 211 -3.80 -6.20 -18.41
CA SER A 211 -4.94 -5.99 -19.32
C SER A 211 -4.59 -4.97 -20.39
N GLY A 212 -5.55 -4.57 -21.21
CA GLY A 212 -5.37 -3.49 -22.18
C GLY A 212 -5.06 -2.15 -21.52
N LEU A 213 -4.62 -1.18 -22.34
CA LEU A 213 -4.29 0.18 -21.92
C LEU A 213 -5.46 0.82 -21.16
N TRP A 214 -5.16 1.46 -20.04
CA TRP A 214 -6.08 2.26 -19.22
C TRP A 214 -7.30 1.51 -18.71
N GLN A 215 -7.26 0.17 -18.69
CA GLN A 215 -8.34 -0.61 -18.12
C GLN A 215 -8.12 -0.86 -16.64
N ASN A 216 -9.22 -0.84 -15.88
CA ASN A 216 -9.18 -1.26 -14.48
C ASN A 216 -8.78 -2.74 -14.40
N HIS A 217 -7.64 -3.00 -13.78
CA HIS A 217 -7.12 -4.34 -13.57
C HIS A 217 -6.40 -4.44 -12.23
N VAL A 218 -6.90 -5.29 -11.34
CA VAL A 218 -6.33 -5.53 -10.01
C VAL A 218 -5.93 -6.98 -9.89
N VAL A 219 -4.74 -7.21 -9.37
CA VAL A 219 -4.20 -8.53 -9.04
C VAL A 219 -4.00 -8.61 -7.53
N ALA A 220 -4.44 -9.71 -6.92
CA ALA A 220 -4.24 -9.97 -5.50
C ALA A 220 -3.68 -11.39 -5.33
N ASP A 221 -2.49 -11.50 -4.76
CA ASP A 221 -1.82 -12.78 -4.50
C ASP A 221 -1.08 -12.73 -3.16
N GLN A 222 -1.41 -13.65 -2.25
CA GLN A 222 -0.74 -13.81 -0.95
C GLN A 222 -0.54 -12.49 -0.18
N ARG A 223 -1.58 -11.68 -0.08
CA ARG A 223 -1.57 -10.36 0.61
C ARG A 223 -0.71 -9.29 -0.08
N VAL A 224 -0.33 -9.50 -1.34
CA VAL A 224 0.19 -8.46 -2.22
C VAL A 224 -0.94 -8.08 -3.18
N ILE A 225 -1.32 -6.80 -3.21
CA ILE A 225 -2.44 -6.30 -3.99
C ILE A 225 -1.93 -5.17 -4.88
N THR A 226 -2.07 -5.33 -6.19
CA THR A 226 -1.59 -4.33 -7.14
C THR A 226 -2.65 -3.96 -8.17
N GLY A 227 -2.60 -2.72 -8.63
CA GLY A 227 -3.44 -2.20 -9.71
C GLY A 227 -2.59 -1.62 -10.84
N GLN A 228 -3.03 -1.82 -12.08
CA GLN A 228 -2.22 -1.53 -13.26
C GLN A 228 -1.99 -0.04 -13.50
N ASN A 229 -3.00 0.80 -13.29
CA ASN A 229 -3.04 2.20 -13.72
C ASN A 229 -4.02 3.02 -12.86
N PRO A 230 -4.18 4.33 -13.11
CA PRO A 230 -5.08 5.17 -12.31
C PRO A 230 -6.53 4.66 -12.25
N GLN A 231 -7.04 4.01 -13.30
CA GLN A 231 -8.38 3.45 -13.34
C GLN A 231 -8.58 2.30 -12.34
N SER A 232 -7.50 1.71 -11.87
CA SER A 232 -7.50 0.63 -10.88
C SER A 232 -7.53 1.13 -9.43
N ALA A 233 -7.34 2.43 -9.18
CA ALA A 233 -7.11 2.98 -7.85
C ALA A 233 -8.23 2.62 -6.83
N LYS A 234 -9.49 2.87 -7.19
CA LYS A 234 -10.63 2.51 -6.33
C LYS A 234 -10.69 1.02 -6.04
N SER A 235 -10.55 0.20 -7.10
CA SER A 235 -10.63 -1.26 -6.99
C SER A 235 -9.49 -1.86 -6.15
N VAL A 236 -8.31 -1.21 -6.12
CA VAL A 236 -7.23 -1.59 -5.17
C VAL A 236 -7.69 -1.32 -3.73
N GLY A 237 -8.29 -0.17 -3.46
CA GLY A 237 -8.87 0.13 -2.15
C GLY A 237 -9.91 -0.91 -1.71
N GLU A 238 -10.80 -1.30 -2.63
CA GLU A 238 -11.82 -2.33 -2.40
C GLU A 238 -11.19 -3.72 -2.15
N ALA A 239 -10.14 -4.08 -2.88
CA ALA A 239 -9.41 -5.33 -2.69
C ALA A 239 -8.67 -5.37 -1.36
N ILE A 240 -8.05 -4.25 -0.94
CA ILE A 240 -7.45 -4.11 0.40
C ILE A 240 -8.50 -4.31 1.48
N LEU A 241 -9.66 -3.64 1.36
CA LEU A 241 -10.75 -3.75 2.33
C LEU A 241 -11.25 -5.19 2.45
N LYS A 242 -11.46 -5.86 1.32
CA LYS A 242 -11.86 -7.27 1.27
C LYS A 242 -10.85 -8.18 1.98
N GLU A 243 -9.55 -7.99 1.73
CA GLU A 243 -8.51 -8.79 2.35
C GLU A 243 -8.40 -8.54 3.87
N LEU A 244 -8.60 -7.30 4.32
CA LEU A 244 -8.65 -6.94 5.73
C LEU A 244 -9.83 -7.62 6.45
N HIS A 245 -11.00 -7.72 5.80
CA HIS A 245 -12.16 -8.40 6.35
C HIS A 245 -11.96 -9.92 6.43
N ASN A 246 -11.31 -10.53 5.44
CA ASN A 246 -11.01 -11.97 5.44
C ASN A 246 -10.12 -12.41 6.61
N LYS A 247 -9.35 -11.48 7.19
CA LYS A 247 -8.46 -11.74 8.35
C LYS A 247 -9.14 -11.56 9.71
N SER A 248 -10.39 -11.11 9.72
CA SER A 248 -11.13 -10.82 10.96
C SER A 248 -11.79 -12.05 11.60
N PHE A 249 -11.47 -13.28 11.13
CA PHE A 249 -12.02 -14.55 11.63
C PHE A 249 -10.99 -15.40 12.35
#